data_a479216cfc2dc927814f69eb42c3c041
#
_entry.id   a479216cfc2dc927814f69eb42c3c041
#
_cell.length_a   1.000
_cell.length_b   1.000
_cell.length_c   1.000
_cell.angle_alpha   90.00
_cell.angle_beta   90.00
_cell.angle_gamma   90.00
#
_symmetry.space_group_name_H-M   'P 1'
#
loop_
_entity.id
_entity.type
_entity.pdbx_description
1 polymer ?
#
loop_
_entity_poly.entity_id
_entity_poly.type
_entity_poly.pdbx_seq_one_letter_code
_entity_poly.pdbx_strand_id
1 'polypeptide(L)'
;MRKFKILPLLLLLLTLATSAAAQKKTQKTYIPWSNGKLVVSEEGRYLKHENGTPFFWLGETGWLLPERLNRDEAEYYLEQCKRRGYNVIQVQTLNNVPSMNIYGQYSMTDGYNFKNINQKGVYGYWDHMDYIIRTAAKKGLYIGMVCIWGSPVSHGEMNVDQAKAYGKFLAERYKDEPNIIWFIGGDIRGDVKTAEWEALATSIKAIDKNHLMTFHPRGRTTSATRFNNAPWLDFNMFQSGHRRYGQRFGDGDYPIEENTEEDNWRFVERSMAMKPMKPVIDGEPIYEEIPHGLHDENELLWKDYDVRRYAYWSVFAGSFGHTYGHNSIMQFIKPGVGGAYGAKKPWYDALNDPGYNQMKYLKNLMLTFPFFERVPDQSVIAGQNGERYDRAIATRGNDYLMVYNYTGRPMEVDFSKISGAKKN
;
A
#
# COMPACT_ATOMS: atom_id res chain seq x y z
N MET A 1 42.39 -68.00 -12.45
CA MET A 1 41.06 -67.81 -11.92
C MET A 1 41.09 -66.76 -10.80
N ARG A 2 40.72 -65.53 -11.11
CA ARG A 2 40.62 -64.43 -10.13
C ARG A 2 39.14 -64.10 -9.94
N LYS A 3 38.62 -64.33 -8.72
CA LYS A 3 37.27 -63.98 -8.31
C LYS A 3 37.27 -62.49 -7.92
N PHE A 4 36.57 -61.67 -8.66
CA PHE A 4 36.29 -60.28 -8.29
C PHE A 4 35.07 -60.24 -7.31
N LYS A 5 35.29 -59.66 -6.12
CA LYS A 5 34.24 -59.36 -5.15
C LYS A 5 33.57 -58.03 -5.51
N ILE A 6 32.34 -58.08 -6.00
CA ILE A 6 31.46 -56.92 -6.20
C ILE A 6 30.51 -56.85 -5.00
N LEU A 7 30.91 -56.25 -3.90
CA LEU A 7 29.94 -56.10 -2.78
C LEU A 7 30.14 -54.88 -1.83
N PRO A 8 30.76 -53.76 -2.20
CA PRO A 8 30.52 -52.55 -1.38
C PRO A 8 29.83 -51.41 -2.11
N LEU A 9 29.56 -51.46 -3.43
CA LEU A 9 29.00 -50.31 -4.14
C LEU A 9 27.48 -50.16 -4.02
N LEU A 10 26.74 -51.26 -3.74
CA LEU A 10 25.30 -51.22 -3.59
C LEU A 10 24.83 -50.67 -2.24
N LEU A 11 25.63 -50.78 -1.18
CA LEU A 11 25.29 -50.21 0.13
C LEU A 11 25.48 -48.69 0.22
N LEU A 12 26.38 -48.13 -0.57
CA LEU A 12 26.63 -46.67 -0.59
C LEU A 12 25.55 -45.90 -1.37
N LEU A 13 24.92 -46.53 -2.35
CA LEU A 13 23.82 -45.94 -3.12
C LEU A 13 22.48 -45.96 -2.36
N LEU A 14 22.24 -46.90 -1.45
CA LEU A 14 21.04 -46.90 -0.62
C LEU A 14 21.10 -45.88 0.52
N THR A 15 22.26 -45.51 1.03
CA THR A 15 22.42 -44.50 2.08
C THR A 15 22.32 -43.09 1.54
N LEU A 16 22.61 -42.85 0.25
CA LEU A 16 22.43 -41.55 -0.40
C LEU A 16 20.97 -41.29 -0.82
N ALA A 17 20.18 -42.37 -1.06
CA ALA A 17 18.77 -42.21 -1.41
C ALA A 17 17.85 -41.93 -0.19
N THR A 18 18.28 -42.27 1.02
CA THR A 18 17.50 -42.01 2.25
C THR A 18 17.76 -40.64 2.86
N SER A 19 18.87 -39.96 2.51
CA SER A 19 19.15 -38.60 2.98
C SER A 19 18.50 -37.50 2.14
N ALA A 20 17.99 -37.81 0.93
CA ALA A 20 17.28 -36.85 0.07
C ALA A 20 15.77 -36.73 0.36
N ALA A 21 15.22 -37.63 1.20
CA ALA A 21 13.80 -37.65 1.55
C ALA A 21 13.47 -36.93 2.88
N ALA A 22 14.44 -36.38 3.58
CA ALA A 22 14.24 -35.73 4.85
C ALA A 22 14.60 -34.24 4.74
N GLN A 23 13.62 -33.45 4.57
CA GLN A 23 13.40 -32.08 5.06
C GLN A 23 12.70 -31.17 4.03
N LYS A 24 11.48 -31.54 3.62
CA LYS A 24 10.48 -30.50 3.47
C LYS A 24 10.06 -30.09 4.88
N LYS A 25 10.87 -29.28 5.57
CA LYS A 25 10.34 -28.44 6.64
C LYS A 25 9.25 -27.61 6.01
N THR A 26 8.01 -27.93 6.31
CA THR A 26 6.88 -27.04 6.05
C THR A 26 7.23 -25.73 6.76
N GLN A 27 7.71 -24.76 6.00
CA GLN A 27 7.96 -23.43 6.51
C GLN A 27 6.59 -22.94 6.97
N LYS A 28 6.40 -22.90 8.29
CA LYS A 28 5.14 -22.47 8.90
C LYS A 28 4.86 -21.07 8.34
N THR A 29 3.79 -20.93 7.54
CA THR A 29 3.46 -19.66 6.94
C THR A 29 3.28 -18.65 8.07
N TYR A 30 4.11 -17.64 8.10
CA TYR A 30 3.97 -16.54 9.05
C TYR A 30 2.65 -15.83 8.77
N ILE A 31 1.78 -15.77 9.76
CA ILE A 31 0.48 -15.11 9.70
C ILE A 31 0.57 -13.87 10.62
N PRO A 32 0.54 -12.64 10.06
CA PRO A 32 0.78 -11.41 10.83
C PRO A 32 -0.12 -11.23 12.04
N TRP A 33 -1.41 -11.55 11.94
CA TRP A 33 -2.37 -11.43 13.04
C TRP A 33 -2.19 -12.45 14.18
N SER A 34 -1.25 -13.39 14.06
CA SER A 34 -0.79 -14.15 15.24
C SER A 34 -0.08 -13.26 16.27
N ASN A 35 0.32 -12.06 15.87
CA ASN A 35 0.87 -11.02 16.73
C ASN A 35 -0.20 -10.06 17.31
N GLY A 36 -1.47 -10.38 17.13
CA GLY A 36 -2.59 -9.49 17.44
C GLY A 36 -2.94 -8.58 16.25
N LYS A 37 -3.98 -7.78 16.42
CA LYS A 37 -4.43 -6.81 15.42
C LYS A 37 -3.42 -5.67 15.25
N LEU A 38 -3.56 -4.91 14.16
CA LEU A 38 -2.79 -3.69 13.96
C LEU A 38 -3.33 -2.56 14.85
N VAL A 39 -2.41 -1.83 15.48
CA VAL A 39 -2.71 -0.66 16.30
C VAL A 39 -1.71 0.46 15.97
N VAL A 40 -2.09 1.68 16.31
CA VAL A 40 -1.18 2.84 16.26
C VAL A 40 -0.22 2.75 17.43
N SER A 41 1.06 3.07 17.23
CA SER A 41 2.05 3.15 18.31
C SER A 41 1.72 4.28 19.28
N GLU A 42 2.22 4.20 20.50
CA GLU A 42 1.93 5.17 21.57
C GLU A 42 2.33 6.60 21.21
N GLU A 43 3.41 6.75 20.43
CA GLU A 43 3.90 8.04 19.95
C GLU A 43 3.08 8.61 18.78
N GLY A 44 2.11 7.84 18.26
CA GLY A 44 1.28 8.24 17.12
C GLY A 44 2.03 8.31 15.78
N ARG A 45 3.17 7.61 15.64
CA ARG A 45 4.03 7.74 14.45
C ARG A 45 4.04 6.51 13.55
N TYR A 46 3.79 5.34 14.12
CA TYR A 46 3.93 4.06 13.43
C TYR A 46 2.72 3.18 13.65
N LEU A 47 2.63 2.13 12.84
CA LEU A 47 1.76 0.99 13.10
C LEU A 47 2.58 -0.15 13.73
N LYS A 48 1.95 -0.90 14.60
CA LYS A 48 2.49 -2.11 15.22
C LYS A 48 1.38 -3.13 15.44
N HIS A 49 1.75 -4.36 15.71
CA HIS A 49 0.83 -5.34 16.26
C HIS A 49 0.64 -5.15 17.77
N GLU A 50 -0.46 -5.65 18.34
CA GLU A 50 -0.75 -5.55 19.77
C GLU A 50 0.37 -6.09 20.66
N ASN A 51 1.08 -7.13 20.22
CA ASN A 51 2.23 -7.67 20.94
C ASN A 51 3.52 -6.83 20.83
N GLY A 52 3.48 -5.67 20.17
CA GLY A 52 4.61 -4.77 19.98
C GLY A 52 5.45 -5.03 18.73
N THR A 53 5.15 -6.06 17.93
CA THR A 53 5.88 -6.32 16.69
C THR A 53 5.71 -5.17 15.70
N PRO A 54 6.80 -4.58 15.16
CA PRO A 54 6.72 -3.50 14.18
C PRO A 54 5.95 -3.91 12.91
N PHE A 55 5.18 -2.97 12.37
CA PHE A 55 4.54 -3.12 11.07
C PHE A 55 5.03 -2.04 10.11
N PHE A 56 5.97 -2.39 9.23
CA PHE A 56 6.31 -1.55 8.10
C PHE A 56 5.33 -1.86 6.95
N TRP A 57 4.50 -0.88 6.61
CA TRP A 57 3.60 -1.00 5.47
C TRP A 57 4.39 -1.03 4.16
N LEU A 58 4.33 -2.13 3.44
CA LEU A 58 4.72 -2.20 2.05
C LEU A 58 3.49 -2.57 1.24
N GLY A 59 2.82 -1.53 0.74
CA GLY A 59 1.58 -1.64 -0.03
C GLY A 59 1.83 -1.85 -1.51
N GLU A 60 0.90 -2.53 -2.17
CA GLU A 60 0.82 -2.67 -3.61
C GLU A 60 -0.60 -2.29 -4.08
N THR A 61 -0.68 -1.68 -5.26
CA THR A 61 -1.92 -1.11 -5.79
C THR A 61 -2.55 -2.04 -6.81
N GLY A 62 -3.61 -2.74 -6.41
CA GLY A 62 -4.41 -3.62 -7.25
C GLY A 62 -5.87 -3.16 -7.34
N TRP A 63 -6.09 -1.92 -7.81
CA TRP A 63 -7.41 -1.28 -7.74
C TRP A 63 -8.55 -2.14 -8.26
N LEU A 64 -8.42 -2.67 -9.47
CA LEU A 64 -9.51 -3.37 -10.16
C LEU A 64 -9.50 -4.89 -9.96
N LEU A 65 -8.86 -5.38 -8.90
CA LEU A 65 -8.69 -6.82 -8.64
C LEU A 65 -10.02 -7.60 -8.71
N PRO A 66 -11.12 -7.18 -8.05
CA PRO A 66 -12.38 -7.94 -8.10
C PRO A 66 -13.06 -7.93 -9.47
N GLU A 67 -12.84 -6.86 -10.26
CA GLU A 67 -13.50 -6.68 -11.56
C GLU A 67 -12.76 -7.39 -12.69
N ARG A 68 -11.45 -7.59 -12.54
CA ARG A 68 -10.56 -7.97 -13.65
C ARG A 68 -9.92 -9.34 -13.51
N LEU A 69 -9.77 -9.88 -12.30
CA LEU A 69 -9.13 -11.16 -12.05
C LEU A 69 -10.13 -12.22 -11.62
N ASN A 70 -10.04 -13.39 -12.27
CA ASN A 70 -10.71 -14.58 -11.79
C ASN A 70 -10.00 -15.16 -10.55
N ARG A 71 -10.51 -16.26 -10.00
CA ARG A 71 -9.95 -16.85 -8.76
C ARG A 71 -8.49 -17.28 -8.90
N ASP A 72 -8.15 -17.92 -10.01
CA ASP A 72 -6.79 -18.42 -10.23
C ASP A 72 -5.80 -17.25 -10.46
N GLU A 73 -6.20 -16.27 -11.24
CA GLU A 73 -5.43 -15.04 -11.46
C GLU A 73 -5.23 -14.25 -10.16
N ALA A 74 -6.29 -14.10 -9.37
CA ALA A 74 -6.23 -13.41 -8.07
C ALA A 74 -5.31 -14.15 -7.09
N GLU A 75 -5.40 -15.48 -7.01
CA GLU A 75 -4.51 -16.26 -6.18
C GLU A 75 -3.05 -16.16 -6.62
N TYR A 76 -2.79 -16.23 -7.93
CA TYR A 76 -1.46 -16.05 -8.49
C TYR A 76 -0.90 -14.66 -8.16
N TYR A 77 -1.67 -13.60 -8.39
CA TYR A 77 -1.26 -12.23 -8.08
C TYR A 77 -0.91 -12.05 -6.60
N LEU A 78 -1.79 -12.45 -5.70
CA LEU A 78 -1.57 -12.36 -4.26
C LEU A 78 -0.32 -13.15 -3.81
N GLU A 79 -0.07 -14.31 -4.43
CA GLU A 79 1.15 -15.09 -4.18
C GLU A 79 2.40 -14.34 -4.64
N GLN A 80 2.35 -13.67 -5.80
CA GLN A 80 3.46 -12.87 -6.28
C GLN A 80 3.74 -11.67 -5.36
N CYS A 81 2.70 -10.98 -4.87
CA CYS A 81 2.84 -9.90 -3.90
C CYS A 81 3.54 -10.39 -2.61
N LYS A 82 3.08 -11.49 -2.04
CA LYS A 82 3.70 -12.10 -0.86
C LYS A 82 5.19 -12.40 -1.07
N ARG A 83 5.54 -13.06 -2.18
CA ARG A 83 6.93 -13.45 -2.50
C ARG A 83 7.87 -12.26 -2.60
N ARG A 84 7.34 -11.09 -2.97
CA ARG A 84 8.12 -9.85 -3.11
C ARG A 84 8.08 -8.98 -1.85
N GLY A 85 7.47 -9.47 -0.78
CA GLY A 85 7.48 -8.83 0.52
C GLY A 85 6.40 -7.77 0.74
N TYR A 86 5.48 -7.60 -0.20
CA TYR A 86 4.28 -6.79 0.02
C TYR A 86 3.46 -7.39 1.16
N ASN A 87 2.79 -6.55 1.92
CA ASN A 87 1.95 -6.97 3.05
C ASN A 87 0.58 -6.29 3.10
N VAL A 88 0.34 -5.30 2.27
CA VAL A 88 -0.98 -4.67 2.07
C VAL A 88 -1.27 -4.59 0.58
N ILE A 89 -2.48 -4.97 0.17
CA ILE A 89 -2.96 -4.80 -1.21
C ILE A 89 -4.14 -3.83 -1.18
N GLN A 90 -4.01 -2.71 -1.87
CA GLN A 90 -5.09 -1.73 -2.02
C GLN A 90 -6.05 -2.17 -3.10
N VAL A 91 -7.34 -2.24 -2.78
CA VAL A 91 -8.39 -2.78 -3.66
C VAL A 91 -9.62 -1.88 -3.62
N GLN A 92 -10.15 -1.54 -4.77
CA GLN A 92 -11.47 -0.90 -4.88
C GLN A 92 -12.56 -1.96 -4.69
N THR A 93 -13.39 -1.77 -3.66
CA THR A 93 -14.56 -2.63 -3.46
C THR A 93 -15.63 -2.30 -4.48
N LEU A 94 -15.89 -1.03 -4.71
CA LEU A 94 -16.78 -0.53 -5.76
C LEU A 94 -16.07 0.56 -6.54
N ASN A 95 -15.69 0.27 -7.78
CA ASN A 95 -15.13 1.25 -8.72
C ASN A 95 -16.24 2.11 -9.35
N ASN A 96 -17.37 1.48 -9.66
CA ASN A 96 -18.60 2.08 -10.16
C ASN A 96 -19.79 1.62 -9.30
N VAL A 97 -20.97 2.20 -9.54
CA VAL A 97 -22.21 1.76 -8.89
C VAL A 97 -23.27 1.50 -9.96
N PRO A 98 -23.73 0.25 -10.13
CA PRO A 98 -23.17 -0.95 -9.53
C PRO A 98 -21.84 -1.37 -10.17
N SER A 99 -20.91 -1.92 -9.38
CA SER A 99 -19.74 -2.61 -9.92
C SER A 99 -20.12 -4.02 -10.38
N MET A 100 -19.39 -4.52 -11.38
CA MET A 100 -19.55 -5.88 -11.89
C MET A 100 -18.22 -6.62 -11.78
N ASN A 101 -18.22 -7.83 -11.21
CA ASN A 101 -17.03 -8.65 -11.13
C ASN A 101 -16.72 -9.37 -12.45
N ILE A 102 -15.56 -10.02 -12.53
CA ILE A 102 -15.09 -10.77 -13.70
C ILE A 102 -16.07 -11.86 -14.18
N TYR A 103 -16.97 -12.31 -13.30
CA TYR A 103 -17.98 -13.35 -13.60
C TYR A 103 -19.32 -12.75 -14.04
N GLY A 104 -19.39 -11.44 -14.29
CA GLY A 104 -20.62 -10.76 -14.73
C GLY A 104 -21.65 -10.55 -13.62
N GLN A 105 -21.24 -10.68 -12.35
CA GLN A 105 -22.15 -10.50 -11.23
C GLN A 105 -22.06 -9.07 -10.71
N TYR A 106 -23.23 -8.42 -10.59
CA TYR A 106 -23.33 -7.07 -10.08
C TYR A 106 -23.35 -7.01 -8.54
N SER A 107 -22.78 -5.96 -7.99
CA SER A 107 -22.73 -5.69 -6.55
C SER A 107 -24.11 -5.36 -5.93
N MET A 108 -25.04 -4.88 -6.75
CA MET A 108 -26.40 -4.47 -6.35
C MET A 108 -27.45 -5.04 -7.29
N THR A 109 -28.67 -5.18 -6.82
CA THR A 109 -29.78 -5.76 -7.62
C THR A 109 -30.52 -4.73 -8.46
N ASP A 110 -30.48 -3.45 -8.09
CA ASP A 110 -31.17 -2.36 -8.77
C ASP A 110 -30.34 -1.06 -8.75
N GLY A 111 -29.51 -0.85 -9.72
CA GLY A 111 -28.78 0.40 -9.94
C GLY A 111 -28.01 0.92 -8.72
N TYR A 112 -28.35 2.14 -8.29
CA TYR A 112 -27.61 2.86 -7.22
C TYR A 112 -28.18 2.62 -5.80
N ASN A 113 -29.00 1.60 -5.59
CA ASN A 113 -29.63 1.39 -4.29
C ASN A 113 -28.76 0.56 -3.35
N PHE A 114 -27.97 1.21 -2.51
CA PHE A 114 -27.13 0.59 -1.49
C PHE A 114 -27.89 -0.17 -0.39
N LYS A 115 -29.22 -0.10 -0.36
CA LYS A 115 -30.06 -0.95 0.50
C LYS A 115 -30.35 -2.31 -0.14
N ASN A 116 -30.11 -2.44 -1.46
CA ASN A 116 -30.37 -3.65 -2.24
C ASN A 116 -29.07 -4.31 -2.70
N ILE A 117 -28.18 -4.55 -1.76
CA ILE A 117 -26.92 -5.30 -1.98
C ILE A 117 -27.25 -6.68 -2.54
N ASN A 118 -26.61 -7.05 -3.65
CA ASN A 118 -26.84 -8.33 -4.30
C ASN A 118 -26.10 -9.46 -3.58
N GLN A 119 -26.82 -10.16 -2.73
CA GLN A 119 -26.31 -11.33 -1.99
C GLN A 119 -26.86 -12.66 -2.54
N LYS A 120 -27.46 -12.64 -3.74
CA LYS A 120 -28.08 -13.80 -4.37
C LYS A 120 -27.12 -14.48 -5.35
N GLY A 121 -27.36 -15.78 -5.58
CA GLY A 121 -26.61 -16.57 -6.54
C GLY A 121 -25.64 -17.57 -5.89
N VAL A 122 -25.07 -18.44 -6.72
CA VAL A 122 -24.15 -19.49 -6.28
C VAL A 122 -22.73 -18.91 -6.05
N TYR A 123 -22.35 -17.86 -6.79
CA TYR A 123 -21.07 -17.16 -6.65
C TYR A 123 -21.27 -15.72 -7.15
N GLY A 124 -21.74 -14.85 -6.24
CA GLY A 124 -22.04 -13.46 -6.53
C GLY A 124 -20.83 -12.53 -6.46
N TYR A 125 -21.09 -11.23 -6.58
CA TYR A 125 -20.05 -10.18 -6.46
C TYR A 125 -19.33 -10.27 -5.11
N TRP A 126 -20.09 -10.34 -4.04
CA TRP A 126 -19.57 -10.34 -2.66
C TRP A 126 -18.90 -11.66 -2.28
N ASP A 127 -19.29 -12.80 -2.90
CA ASP A 127 -18.60 -14.06 -2.72
C ASP A 127 -17.19 -14.01 -3.35
N HIS A 128 -17.04 -13.26 -4.45
CA HIS A 128 -15.73 -13.06 -5.06
C HIS A 128 -14.85 -12.15 -4.20
N MET A 129 -15.41 -11.08 -3.61
CA MET A 129 -14.71 -10.27 -2.62
C MET A 129 -14.26 -11.09 -1.41
N ASP A 130 -15.14 -11.92 -0.85
CA ASP A 130 -14.79 -12.84 0.24
C ASP A 130 -13.64 -13.78 -0.13
N TYR A 131 -13.68 -14.33 -1.36
CA TYR A 131 -12.62 -15.19 -1.86
C TYR A 131 -11.27 -14.47 -1.90
N ILE A 132 -11.23 -13.26 -2.41
CA ILE A 132 -10.02 -12.43 -2.47
C ILE A 132 -9.49 -12.15 -1.06
N ILE A 133 -10.34 -11.68 -0.16
CA ILE A 133 -9.97 -11.34 1.22
C ILE A 133 -9.41 -12.56 1.95
N ARG A 134 -10.11 -13.69 1.89
CA ARG A 134 -9.69 -14.94 2.57
C ARG A 134 -8.46 -15.56 1.93
N THR A 135 -8.28 -15.41 0.62
CA THR A 135 -7.06 -15.86 -0.08
C THR A 135 -5.86 -14.99 0.32
N ALA A 136 -6.05 -13.67 0.42
CA ALA A 136 -5.04 -12.75 0.96
C ALA A 136 -4.69 -13.12 2.41
N ALA A 137 -5.70 -13.40 3.24
CA ALA A 137 -5.51 -13.82 4.63
C ALA A 137 -4.64 -15.09 4.74
N LYS A 138 -4.92 -16.13 3.95
CA LYS A 138 -4.12 -17.37 3.91
C LYS A 138 -2.65 -17.10 3.55
N LYS A 139 -2.38 -16.03 2.83
CA LYS A 139 -1.03 -15.63 2.42
C LYS A 139 -0.38 -14.64 3.39
N GLY A 140 -1.08 -14.17 4.42
CA GLY A 140 -0.60 -13.19 5.38
C GLY A 140 -0.59 -11.76 4.84
N LEU A 141 -1.50 -11.43 3.92
CA LEU A 141 -1.65 -10.13 3.31
C LEU A 141 -2.89 -9.42 3.86
N TYR A 142 -2.75 -8.13 4.17
CA TYR A 142 -3.88 -7.25 4.45
C TYR A 142 -4.50 -6.74 3.15
N ILE A 143 -5.79 -6.48 3.19
CA ILE A 143 -6.52 -5.78 2.13
C ILE A 143 -6.82 -4.36 2.62
N GLY A 144 -6.24 -3.36 1.98
CA GLY A 144 -6.63 -1.96 2.07
C GLY A 144 -7.89 -1.76 1.23
N MET A 145 -9.05 -1.86 1.89
CA MET A 145 -10.36 -1.93 1.24
C MET A 145 -10.91 -0.53 1.02
N VAL A 146 -10.77 0.02 -0.20
CA VAL A 146 -11.45 1.25 -0.60
C VAL A 146 -12.94 0.92 -0.76
N CYS A 147 -13.76 1.36 0.20
CA CYS A 147 -15.16 0.98 0.28
C CYS A 147 -15.94 1.30 -0.99
N ILE A 148 -15.73 2.49 -1.54
CA ILE A 148 -16.31 2.95 -2.80
C ILE A 148 -15.40 4.03 -3.39
N TRP A 149 -15.22 4.04 -4.71
CA TRP A 149 -14.45 5.11 -5.36
C TRP A 149 -15.16 6.46 -5.28
N GLY A 150 -14.41 7.56 -5.38
CA GLY A 150 -14.94 8.89 -5.13
C GLY A 150 -15.89 9.40 -6.22
N SER A 151 -15.68 8.98 -7.49
CA SER A 151 -16.48 9.48 -8.62
C SER A 151 -17.98 9.19 -8.47
N PRO A 152 -18.46 7.97 -8.18
CA PRO A 152 -19.88 7.70 -7.93
C PRO A 152 -20.47 8.59 -6.83
N VAL A 153 -19.73 8.77 -5.74
CA VAL A 153 -20.20 9.60 -4.62
C VAL A 153 -20.27 11.07 -5.00
N SER A 154 -19.27 11.59 -5.72
CA SER A 154 -19.26 12.98 -6.20
C SER A 154 -20.41 13.27 -7.18
N HIS A 155 -20.80 12.29 -7.97
CA HIS A 155 -21.94 12.37 -8.89
C HIS A 155 -23.29 12.20 -8.19
N GLY A 156 -23.34 11.97 -6.87
CA GLY A 156 -24.56 11.87 -6.10
C GLY A 156 -25.21 10.48 -6.12
N GLU A 157 -24.48 9.46 -6.52
CA GLU A 157 -24.97 8.07 -6.56
C GLU A 157 -25.10 7.44 -5.16
N MET A 158 -24.50 8.07 -4.14
CA MET A 158 -24.64 7.69 -2.75
C MET A 158 -24.99 8.91 -1.89
N ASN A 159 -26.10 8.85 -1.18
CA ASN A 159 -26.47 9.84 -0.17
C ASN A 159 -26.14 9.34 1.25
N VAL A 160 -26.36 10.20 2.26
CA VAL A 160 -26.03 9.92 3.68
C VAL A 160 -26.71 8.63 4.20
N ASP A 161 -27.97 8.38 3.88
CA ASP A 161 -28.67 7.19 4.36
C ASP A 161 -28.19 5.92 3.67
N GLN A 162 -27.84 6.02 2.39
CA GLN A 162 -27.21 4.94 1.64
C GLN A 162 -25.81 4.65 2.16
N ALA A 163 -25.03 5.68 2.50
CA ALA A 163 -23.70 5.54 3.10
C ALA A 163 -23.77 4.80 4.44
N LYS A 164 -24.74 5.13 5.30
CA LYS A 164 -25.00 4.40 6.56
C LYS A 164 -25.35 2.93 6.31
N ALA A 165 -26.27 2.66 5.39
CA ALA A 165 -26.68 1.29 5.08
C ALA A 165 -25.53 0.45 4.53
N TYR A 166 -24.74 1.03 3.62
CA TYR A 166 -23.59 0.38 3.03
C TYR A 166 -22.47 0.13 4.05
N GLY A 167 -22.15 1.13 4.87
CA GLY A 167 -21.17 0.99 5.95
C GLY A 167 -21.54 -0.11 6.95
N LYS A 168 -22.82 -0.18 7.33
CA LYS A 168 -23.33 -1.28 8.16
C LYS A 168 -23.12 -2.63 7.49
N PHE A 169 -23.50 -2.78 6.22
CA PHE A 169 -23.31 -4.02 5.46
C PHE A 169 -21.85 -4.46 5.42
N LEU A 170 -20.92 -3.55 5.08
CA LEU A 170 -19.50 -3.86 5.00
C LEU A 170 -18.95 -4.31 6.37
N ALA A 171 -19.29 -3.58 7.43
CA ALA A 171 -18.81 -3.89 8.76
C ALA A 171 -19.35 -5.23 9.28
N GLU A 172 -20.65 -5.50 9.10
CA GLU A 172 -21.26 -6.79 9.49
C GLU A 172 -20.64 -7.97 8.76
N ARG A 173 -20.25 -7.79 7.47
CA ARG A 173 -19.66 -8.85 6.65
C ARG A 173 -18.19 -9.12 7.00
N TYR A 174 -17.41 -8.07 7.30
CA TYR A 174 -15.94 -8.19 7.32
C TYR A 174 -15.28 -7.92 8.68
N LYS A 175 -16.01 -7.54 9.73
CA LYS A 175 -15.45 -7.24 11.06
C LYS A 175 -14.67 -8.40 11.71
N ASP A 176 -14.94 -9.63 11.29
CA ASP A 176 -14.30 -10.84 11.81
C ASP A 176 -13.20 -11.40 10.89
N GLU A 177 -12.98 -10.79 9.71
CA GLU A 177 -11.87 -11.14 8.83
C GLU A 177 -10.59 -10.44 9.36
N PRO A 178 -9.48 -11.16 9.58
CA PRO A 178 -8.35 -10.61 10.35
C PRO A 178 -7.48 -9.60 9.60
N ASN A 179 -7.73 -9.39 8.31
CA ASN A 179 -6.81 -8.75 7.39
C ASN A 179 -7.41 -7.55 6.63
N ILE A 180 -8.36 -6.84 7.23
CA ILE A 180 -8.97 -5.65 6.62
C ILE A 180 -8.31 -4.39 7.19
N ILE A 181 -8.13 -3.38 6.31
CA ILE A 181 -7.88 -1.99 6.66
C ILE A 181 -8.88 -1.17 5.85
N TRP A 182 -9.70 -0.36 6.52
CA TRP A 182 -10.75 0.40 5.85
C TRP A 182 -10.22 1.68 5.23
N PHE A 183 -10.53 1.90 3.94
CA PHE A 183 -10.28 3.15 3.24
C PHE A 183 -11.59 3.82 2.88
N ILE A 184 -11.81 4.98 3.47
CA ILE A 184 -12.89 5.89 3.10
C ILE A 184 -12.38 6.79 1.95
N GLY A 185 -13.26 7.31 1.13
CA GLY A 185 -12.85 8.09 -0.05
C GLY A 185 -12.40 7.20 -1.21
N GLY A 186 -11.51 7.70 -2.05
CA GLY A 186 -11.01 7.05 -3.27
C GLY A 186 -10.81 8.09 -4.36
N ASP A 187 -9.60 8.63 -4.48
CA ASP A 187 -9.18 9.71 -5.40
C ASP A 187 -10.13 10.93 -5.38
N ILE A 188 -10.56 11.35 -4.19
CA ILE A 188 -11.48 12.46 -3.99
C ILE A 188 -11.01 13.39 -2.88
N ARG A 189 -11.31 14.69 -2.99
CA ARG A 189 -11.07 15.64 -1.91
C ARG A 189 -12.02 15.37 -0.73
N GLY A 190 -11.51 15.46 0.49
CA GLY A 190 -12.30 15.22 1.70
C GLY A 190 -13.41 16.26 1.96
N ASP A 191 -13.36 17.42 1.28
CA ASP A 191 -14.41 18.45 1.34
C ASP A 191 -15.56 18.24 0.33
N VAL A 192 -15.42 17.28 -0.57
CA VAL A 192 -16.48 16.89 -1.50
C VAL A 192 -17.29 15.77 -0.86
N LYS A 193 -18.60 16.01 -0.64
CA LYS A 193 -19.50 15.01 -0.02
C LYS A 193 -19.05 14.53 1.37
N THR A 194 -18.54 15.45 2.20
CA THR A 194 -18.04 15.16 3.54
C THR A 194 -19.04 14.42 4.40
N ALA A 195 -20.33 14.77 4.33
CA ALA A 195 -21.39 14.14 5.13
C ALA A 195 -21.58 12.65 4.80
N GLU A 196 -21.47 12.29 3.53
CA GLU A 196 -21.53 10.90 3.06
C GLU A 196 -20.33 10.10 3.55
N TRP A 197 -19.12 10.68 3.50
CA TRP A 197 -17.91 10.04 4.00
C TRP A 197 -17.93 9.83 5.51
N GLU A 198 -18.35 10.85 6.27
CA GLU A 198 -18.55 10.74 7.72
C GLU A 198 -19.59 9.67 8.08
N ALA A 199 -20.71 9.62 7.36
CA ALA A 199 -21.75 8.63 7.57
C ALA A 199 -21.25 7.20 7.30
N LEU A 200 -20.49 6.99 6.22
CA LEU A 200 -19.87 5.70 5.88
C LEU A 200 -18.90 5.26 6.96
N ALA A 201 -17.93 6.13 7.31
CA ALA A 201 -16.88 5.85 8.27
C ALA A 201 -17.44 5.55 9.67
N THR A 202 -18.35 6.39 10.16
CA THR A 202 -18.94 6.23 11.50
C THR A 202 -19.82 4.99 11.59
N SER A 203 -20.52 4.63 10.52
CA SER A 203 -21.34 3.40 10.47
C SER A 203 -20.48 2.15 10.51
N ILE A 204 -19.34 2.14 9.82
CA ILE A 204 -18.38 1.03 9.92
C ILE A 204 -17.82 0.95 11.34
N LYS A 205 -17.29 2.06 11.87
CA LYS A 205 -16.69 2.11 13.21
C LYS A 205 -17.68 1.85 14.35
N ALA A 206 -18.99 2.05 14.14
CA ALA A 206 -20.01 1.68 15.11
C ALA A 206 -20.03 0.16 15.38
N ILE A 207 -19.75 -0.65 14.38
CA ILE A 207 -19.82 -2.12 14.40
C ILE A 207 -18.44 -2.74 14.51
N ASP A 208 -17.51 -2.30 13.65
CA ASP A 208 -16.13 -2.82 13.61
C ASP A 208 -15.21 -1.98 14.49
N LYS A 209 -14.75 -2.57 15.60
CA LYS A 209 -13.79 -1.97 16.55
C LYS A 209 -12.37 -2.52 16.37
N ASN A 210 -12.17 -3.42 15.43
CA ASN A 210 -10.92 -4.18 15.30
C ASN A 210 -9.96 -3.60 14.26
N HIS A 211 -10.50 -3.03 13.18
CA HIS A 211 -9.71 -2.64 12.02
C HIS A 211 -9.40 -1.16 11.99
N LEU A 212 -8.18 -0.85 11.56
CA LEU A 212 -7.75 0.53 11.31
C LEU A 212 -8.49 1.11 10.10
N MET A 213 -8.66 2.43 10.13
CA MET A 213 -9.36 3.18 9.09
C MET A 213 -8.59 4.44 8.70
N THR A 214 -8.58 4.73 7.41
CA THR A 214 -8.04 5.97 6.84
C THR A 214 -8.97 6.54 5.78
N PHE A 215 -8.60 7.71 5.24
CA PHE A 215 -9.26 8.31 4.08
C PHE A 215 -8.28 8.39 2.93
N HIS A 216 -8.62 7.81 1.75
CA HIS A 216 -7.83 7.90 0.53
C HIS A 216 -8.20 9.18 -0.25
N PRO A 217 -7.33 10.19 -0.25
CA PRO A 217 -7.63 11.48 -0.89
C PRO A 217 -7.25 11.47 -2.37
N ARG A 218 -7.61 12.56 -3.07
CA ARG A 218 -7.18 12.85 -4.44
C ARG A 218 -5.73 13.33 -4.48
N GLY A 219 -5.12 13.23 -5.66
CA GLY A 219 -3.78 13.75 -5.94
C GLY A 219 -3.55 15.15 -5.37
N ARG A 220 -2.42 15.34 -4.67
CA ARG A 220 -1.99 16.56 -3.99
C ARG A 220 -2.91 17.02 -2.86
N THR A 221 -3.62 16.09 -2.26
CA THR A 221 -4.41 16.32 -1.04
C THR A 221 -4.10 15.27 0.02
N THR A 222 -4.49 15.56 1.26
CA THR A 222 -4.26 14.68 2.40
C THR A 222 -5.51 14.56 3.25
N SER A 223 -5.72 13.41 3.86
CA SER A 223 -6.75 13.21 4.88
C SER A 223 -6.58 14.15 6.09
N ALA A 224 -5.33 14.54 6.37
CA ALA A 224 -4.97 15.35 7.53
C ALA A 224 -5.65 16.72 7.54
N THR A 225 -5.76 17.40 6.41
CA THR A 225 -6.37 18.73 6.33
C THR A 225 -7.85 18.74 6.67
N ARG A 226 -8.55 17.62 6.49
CA ARG A 226 -9.99 17.54 6.69
C ARG A 226 -10.39 16.68 7.89
N PHE A 227 -9.72 15.56 8.10
CA PHE A 227 -10.18 14.52 9.03
C PHE A 227 -9.23 14.23 10.19
N ASN A 228 -8.15 15.02 10.39
CA ASN A 228 -7.17 14.72 11.45
C ASN A 228 -7.80 14.57 12.84
N ASN A 229 -8.85 15.34 13.12
CA ASN A 229 -9.58 15.28 14.40
C ASN A 229 -10.76 14.29 14.40
N ALA A 230 -11.05 13.64 13.27
CA ALA A 230 -12.13 12.67 13.21
C ALA A 230 -11.76 11.42 14.05
N PRO A 231 -12.64 10.97 14.95
CA PRO A 231 -12.36 9.85 15.85
C PRO A 231 -12.29 8.51 15.14
N TRP A 232 -12.78 8.43 13.91
CA TRP A 232 -12.70 7.24 13.09
C TRP A 232 -11.39 7.11 12.31
N LEU A 233 -10.66 8.21 12.09
CA LEU A 233 -9.40 8.22 11.34
C LEU A 233 -8.25 7.76 12.25
N ASP A 234 -7.68 6.59 12.00
CA ASP A 234 -6.58 6.06 12.79
C ASP A 234 -5.21 6.55 12.30
N PHE A 235 -5.03 6.74 10.98
CA PHE A 235 -3.80 7.27 10.39
C PHE A 235 -4.09 8.15 9.18
N ASN A 236 -3.18 9.06 8.91
CA ASN A 236 -3.27 9.96 7.76
C ASN A 236 -2.74 9.30 6.49
N MET A 237 -3.43 9.56 5.39
CA MET A 237 -2.99 9.17 4.05
C MET A 237 -3.02 10.40 3.16
N PHE A 238 -2.05 10.51 2.28
CA PHE A 238 -2.04 11.50 1.20
C PHE A 238 -1.76 10.83 -0.13
N GLN A 239 -1.99 11.57 -1.20
CA GLN A 239 -1.62 11.18 -2.56
C GLN A 239 -0.70 12.25 -3.13
N SER A 240 0.60 11.95 -3.28
CA SER A 240 1.54 12.88 -3.91
C SER A 240 1.31 12.97 -5.43
N GLY A 241 0.77 11.93 -6.02
CA GLY A 241 0.29 11.90 -7.40
C GLY A 241 1.40 11.71 -8.43
N HIS A 242 1.06 11.91 -9.72
CA HIS A 242 1.84 11.44 -10.86
C HIS A 242 2.51 12.56 -11.67
N ARG A 243 2.66 13.77 -11.09
CA ARG A 243 3.21 14.91 -11.83
C ARG A 243 4.66 15.17 -11.49
N ARG A 244 5.44 15.53 -12.53
CA ARG A 244 6.84 15.93 -12.40
C ARG A 244 6.98 17.44 -12.16
N TYR A 245 8.16 17.86 -11.79
CA TYR A 245 8.53 19.27 -11.74
C TYR A 245 8.13 19.99 -13.04
N GLY A 246 7.52 21.16 -12.89
CA GLY A 246 7.08 22.00 -14.00
C GLY A 246 5.72 21.66 -14.61
N GLN A 247 5.11 20.55 -14.26
CA GLN A 247 3.73 20.26 -14.66
C GLN A 247 2.75 20.93 -13.71
N ARG A 248 1.81 21.70 -14.27
CA ARG A 248 0.73 22.31 -13.49
C ARG A 248 -0.30 21.27 -13.08
N PHE A 249 -0.85 21.46 -11.91
CA PHE A 249 -1.97 20.70 -11.40
C PHE A 249 -3.00 21.69 -10.81
N GLY A 250 -4.28 21.26 -10.86
CA GLY A 250 -5.35 22.03 -10.22
C GLY A 250 -5.24 22.07 -8.69
N ASP A 251 -6.33 22.40 -8.04
CA ASP A 251 -6.41 22.61 -6.60
C ASP A 251 -5.87 21.46 -5.76
N GLY A 252 -4.79 21.70 -5.03
CA GLY A 252 -4.27 20.86 -3.96
C GLY A 252 -4.62 21.47 -2.60
N ASP A 253 -4.20 20.81 -1.53
CA ASP A 253 -4.37 21.32 -0.15
C ASP A 253 -3.37 22.43 0.19
N TYR A 254 -2.35 22.65 -0.66
CA TYR A 254 -1.30 23.63 -0.48
C TYR A 254 -1.12 24.49 -1.75
N PRO A 255 -0.48 25.66 -1.64
CA PRO A 255 -0.30 26.59 -2.75
C PRO A 255 0.31 25.96 -4.00
N ILE A 256 -0.02 26.51 -5.17
CA ILE A 256 0.45 26.02 -6.47
C ILE A 256 1.97 26.07 -6.60
N GLU A 257 2.61 27.06 -5.97
CA GLU A 257 4.07 27.23 -5.95
C GLU A 257 4.80 26.04 -5.32
N GLU A 258 4.10 25.30 -4.46
CA GLU A 258 4.61 24.09 -3.83
C GLU A 258 4.23 22.81 -4.58
N ASN A 259 3.64 22.98 -5.77
CA ASN A 259 3.16 21.89 -6.61
C ASN A 259 4.31 21.20 -7.35
N THR A 260 5.05 20.36 -6.65
CA THR A 260 6.25 19.71 -7.14
C THR A 260 6.25 18.24 -6.73
N GLU A 261 7.20 17.45 -7.26
CA GLU A 261 7.44 16.10 -6.79
C GLU A 261 7.79 16.01 -5.29
N GLU A 262 8.16 17.15 -4.69
CA GLU A 262 8.48 17.25 -3.26
C GLU A 262 7.27 17.12 -2.35
N ASP A 263 6.05 17.18 -2.87
CA ASP A 263 4.83 16.90 -2.10
C ASP A 263 4.92 15.53 -1.43
N ASN A 264 5.64 14.55 -2.02
CA ASN A 264 5.86 13.23 -1.46
C ASN A 264 6.48 13.25 -0.04
N TRP A 265 7.45 14.14 0.25
CA TRP A 265 8.02 14.25 1.60
C TRP A 265 7.44 15.41 2.40
N ARG A 266 7.02 16.51 1.74
CA ARG A 266 6.42 17.68 2.43
C ARG A 266 5.10 17.34 3.12
N PHE A 267 4.25 16.53 2.50
CA PHE A 267 3.01 16.07 3.14
C PHE A 267 3.29 15.24 4.40
N VAL A 268 4.36 14.45 4.41
CA VAL A 268 4.78 13.71 5.61
C VAL A 268 5.14 14.68 6.73
N GLU A 269 6.04 15.63 6.47
CA GLU A 269 6.48 16.62 7.45
C GLU A 269 5.30 17.45 8.02
N ARG A 270 4.41 17.92 7.14
CA ARG A 270 3.21 18.67 7.53
C ARG A 270 2.23 17.86 8.37
N SER A 271 1.96 16.63 7.97
CA SER A 271 1.06 15.75 8.72
C SER A 271 1.61 15.41 10.11
N MET A 272 2.93 15.18 10.21
CA MET A 272 3.58 14.92 11.50
C MET A 272 3.58 16.14 12.44
N ALA A 273 3.54 17.34 11.90
CA ALA A 273 3.44 18.57 12.70
C ALA A 273 2.01 18.82 13.24
N MET A 274 1.00 18.15 12.74
CA MET A 274 -0.39 18.32 13.19
C MET A 274 -0.64 17.70 14.57
N LYS A 275 -1.70 18.17 15.23
CA LYS A 275 -2.17 17.62 16.52
C LYS A 275 -3.64 17.24 16.42
N PRO A 276 -4.05 16.07 16.91
CA PRO A 276 -3.17 15.00 17.39
C PRO A 276 -2.26 14.48 16.29
N MET A 277 -1.02 14.06 16.67
CA MET A 277 -0.14 13.40 15.72
C MET A 277 -0.73 12.02 15.37
N LYS A 278 -0.72 11.70 14.09
CA LYS A 278 -1.14 10.38 13.58
C LYS A 278 -0.09 9.84 12.63
N PRO A 279 0.08 8.52 12.51
CA PRO A 279 0.94 7.95 11.48
C PRO A 279 0.54 8.45 10.10
N VAL A 280 1.48 8.60 9.19
CA VAL A 280 1.23 9.15 7.84
C VAL A 280 1.86 8.28 6.77
N ILE A 281 1.16 8.14 5.64
CA ILE A 281 1.64 7.37 4.48
C ILE A 281 1.22 8.02 3.16
N ASP A 282 2.10 7.92 2.15
CA ASP A 282 1.72 8.15 0.76
C ASP A 282 0.98 6.91 0.24
N GLY A 283 -0.33 7.04 0.07
CA GLY A 283 -1.19 5.95 -0.39
C GLY A 283 -1.21 5.79 -1.91
N GLU A 284 -0.84 6.85 -2.63
CA GLU A 284 -0.75 6.85 -4.09
C GLU A 284 0.34 7.80 -4.58
N PRO A 285 1.62 7.36 -4.52
CA PRO A 285 2.74 8.05 -5.17
C PRO A 285 2.69 7.85 -6.69
N ILE A 286 3.75 8.25 -7.37
CA ILE A 286 3.94 7.90 -8.79
C ILE A 286 3.90 6.38 -8.99
N TYR A 287 3.36 5.94 -10.14
CA TYR A 287 3.36 4.53 -10.54
C TYR A 287 4.42 4.26 -11.60
N GLU A 288 5.08 3.10 -11.50
CA GLU A 288 6.01 2.64 -12.54
C GLU A 288 5.25 2.46 -13.88
N GLU A 289 5.86 2.89 -14.98
CA GLU A 289 5.33 2.81 -16.33
C GLU A 289 4.03 3.64 -16.59
N ILE A 290 3.69 4.61 -15.71
CA ILE A 290 2.64 5.59 -16.01
C ILE A 290 3.25 6.86 -16.61
N PRO A 291 2.58 7.55 -17.56
CA PRO A 291 3.08 8.82 -18.10
C PRO A 291 3.22 9.90 -17.04
N HIS A 292 4.24 10.75 -17.17
CA HIS A 292 4.37 11.94 -16.37
C HIS A 292 3.11 12.81 -16.51
N GLY A 293 2.41 13.07 -15.42
CA GLY A 293 1.16 13.83 -15.42
C GLY A 293 -0.09 13.02 -15.70
N LEU A 294 0.04 11.71 -15.89
CA LEU A 294 -1.04 10.72 -15.97
C LEU A 294 -1.73 10.61 -17.36
N HIS A 295 -2.11 11.72 -17.99
CA HIS A 295 -3.07 11.72 -19.10
C HIS A 295 -2.46 11.85 -20.50
N ASP A 296 -1.26 12.36 -20.65
CA ASP A 296 -0.58 12.47 -21.93
C ASP A 296 0.34 11.26 -22.17
N GLU A 297 -0.11 10.36 -23.02
CA GLU A 297 0.62 9.13 -23.35
C GLU A 297 1.93 9.38 -24.12
N ASN A 298 2.17 10.60 -24.59
CA ASN A 298 3.43 10.98 -25.26
C ASN A 298 4.51 11.45 -24.26
N GLU A 299 4.13 11.70 -23.01
CA GLU A 299 5.09 12.05 -21.96
C GLU A 299 5.99 10.85 -21.61
N LEU A 300 7.14 11.15 -21.01
CA LEU A 300 8.03 10.12 -20.45
C LEU A 300 7.30 9.31 -19.38
N LEU A 301 7.67 8.05 -19.28
CA LEU A 301 7.14 7.16 -18.25
C LEU A 301 7.99 7.21 -16.99
N TRP A 302 7.33 7.18 -15.82
CA TRP A 302 8.00 6.97 -14.55
C TRP A 302 8.68 5.60 -14.51
N LYS A 303 9.92 5.54 -14.02
CA LYS A 303 10.76 4.34 -14.01
C LYS A 303 11.06 3.87 -12.58
N ASP A 304 11.71 2.72 -12.49
CA ASP A 304 12.09 2.08 -11.23
C ASP A 304 12.91 3.00 -10.29
N TYR A 305 13.82 3.80 -10.85
CA TYR A 305 14.61 4.75 -10.06
C TYR A 305 13.76 5.90 -9.49
N ASP A 306 12.69 6.28 -10.18
CA ASP A 306 11.76 7.32 -9.72
C ASP A 306 10.87 6.80 -8.60
N VAL A 307 10.21 5.62 -8.76
CA VAL A 307 9.39 5.03 -7.70
C VAL A 307 10.23 4.71 -6.47
N ARG A 308 11.50 4.32 -6.65
CA ARG A 308 12.46 4.15 -5.56
C ARG A 308 12.73 5.48 -4.84
N ARG A 309 12.96 6.57 -5.57
CA ARG A 309 13.17 7.91 -4.99
C ARG A 309 11.97 8.31 -4.13
N TYR A 310 10.76 8.18 -4.63
CA TYR A 310 9.54 8.48 -3.87
C TYR A 310 9.43 7.63 -2.61
N ALA A 311 9.73 6.35 -2.69
CA ALA A 311 9.69 5.44 -1.55
C ALA A 311 10.67 5.87 -0.43
N TYR A 312 11.92 6.16 -0.79
CA TYR A 312 12.92 6.60 0.19
C TYR A 312 12.64 8.01 0.72
N TRP A 313 12.21 8.94 -0.12
CA TRP A 313 11.89 10.29 0.30
C TRP A 313 10.79 10.32 1.36
N SER A 314 9.64 9.71 1.11
CA SER A 314 8.53 9.70 2.07
C SER A 314 8.87 8.96 3.36
N VAL A 315 9.51 7.79 3.26
CA VAL A 315 9.86 6.99 4.44
C VAL A 315 10.92 7.69 5.29
N PHE A 316 11.96 8.29 4.70
CA PHE A 316 12.99 9.00 5.43
C PHE A 316 12.49 10.32 6.02
N ALA A 317 11.48 10.94 5.41
CA ALA A 317 10.76 12.08 5.97
C ALA A 317 9.88 11.71 7.19
N GLY A 318 9.63 10.42 7.45
CA GLY A 318 8.90 9.95 8.63
C GLY A 318 7.68 9.09 8.37
N SER A 319 7.31 8.82 7.11
CA SER A 319 6.22 7.88 6.79
C SER A 319 6.46 6.51 7.42
N PHE A 320 5.38 5.86 7.87
CA PHE A 320 5.46 4.53 8.48
C PHE A 320 5.58 3.39 7.47
N GLY A 321 5.56 3.70 6.18
CA GLY A 321 5.67 2.76 5.10
C GLY A 321 5.60 3.42 3.73
N HIS A 322 5.39 2.62 2.71
CA HIS A 322 5.27 3.05 1.32
C HIS A 322 4.27 2.18 0.57
N THR A 323 3.53 2.79 -0.36
CA THR A 323 2.69 2.07 -1.32
C THR A 323 3.30 2.18 -2.70
N TYR A 324 3.46 1.06 -3.38
CA TYR A 324 3.90 0.98 -4.76
C TYR A 324 2.71 0.83 -5.69
N GLY A 325 2.83 1.34 -6.91
CA GLY A 325 1.90 1.11 -7.99
C GLY A 325 2.61 0.94 -9.33
N HIS A 326 1.95 0.24 -10.23
CA HIS A 326 2.39 0.05 -11.62
C HIS A 326 1.20 0.23 -12.57
N ASN A 327 1.41 0.93 -13.68
CA ASN A 327 0.34 1.26 -14.63
C ASN A 327 -0.47 0.03 -15.09
N SER A 328 0.21 -1.05 -15.45
CA SER A 328 -0.46 -2.27 -15.93
C SER A 328 -1.08 -3.10 -14.80
N ILE A 329 -0.46 -3.11 -13.60
CA ILE A 329 -0.92 -3.95 -12.48
C ILE A 329 -2.16 -3.34 -11.84
N MET A 330 -2.17 -2.02 -11.58
CA MET A 330 -3.29 -1.38 -10.89
C MET A 330 -4.65 -1.61 -11.56
N GLN A 331 -4.65 -1.81 -12.87
CA GLN A 331 -5.83 -2.02 -13.69
C GLN A 331 -5.89 -3.42 -14.36
N PHE A 332 -4.93 -4.29 -14.07
CA PHE A 332 -4.84 -5.67 -14.54
C PHE A 332 -5.01 -5.83 -16.07
N ILE A 333 -4.19 -5.08 -16.83
CA ILE A 333 -4.16 -5.14 -18.29
C ILE A 333 -3.80 -6.55 -18.75
N LYS A 334 -4.55 -7.08 -19.71
CA LYS A 334 -4.28 -8.37 -20.35
C LYS A 334 -4.87 -8.42 -21.75
N PRO A 335 -4.50 -9.37 -22.62
CA PRO A 335 -5.09 -9.49 -23.95
C PRO A 335 -6.62 -9.50 -23.91
N GLY A 336 -7.25 -8.66 -24.73
CA GLY A 336 -8.70 -8.46 -24.74
C GLY A 336 -9.27 -7.54 -23.66
N VAL A 337 -8.44 -7.07 -22.73
CA VAL A 337 -8.82 -6.13 -21.67
C VAL A 337 -7.99 -4.87 -21.82
N GLY A 338 -8.59 -3.81 -22.34
CA GLY A 338 -7.96 -2.51 -22.50
C GLY A 338 -7.74 -1.81 -21.16
N GLY A 339 -6.88 -0.81 -21.18
CA GLY A 339 -6.55 0.01 -20.02
C GLY A 339 -6.49 1.48 -20.33
N ALA A 340 -6.36 2.29 -19.28
CA ALA A 340 -6.14 3.73 -19.35
C ALA A 340 -4.63 4.05 -19.31
N TYR A 341 -4.31 5.33 -19.50
CA TYR A 341 -2.97 5.89 -19.28
C TYR A 341 -1.86 5.22 -20.10
N GLY A 342 -2.17 4.80 -21.34
CA GLY A 342 -1.20 4.21 -22.25
C GLY A 342 -0.61 2.87 -21.81
N ALA A 343 -1.21 2.17 -20.87
CA ALA A 343 -0.73 0.86 -20.44
C ALA A 343 -0.81 -0.17 -21.55
N LYS A 344 0.29 -0.86 -21.86
CA LYS A 344 0.40 -1.81 -22.98
C LYS A 344 0.84 -3.21 -22.55
N LYS A 345 1.63 -3.30 -21.48
CA LYS A 345 2.21 -4.55 -20.99
C LYS A 345 1.15 -5.33 -20.19
N PRO A 346 0.97 -6.64 -20.41
CA PRO A 346 0.13 -7.45 -19.53
C PRO A 346 0.59 -7.37 -18.07
N TRP A 347 -0.35 -7.35 -17.14
CA TRP A 347 -0.06 -7.20 -15.72
C TRP A 347 0.88 -8.28 -15.16
N TYR A 348 0.77 -9.52 -15.64
CA TYR A 348 1.62 -10.62 -15.20
C TYR A 348 3.06 -10.50 -15.69
N ASP A 349 3.31 -9.82 -16.82
CA ASP A 349 4.66 -9.49 -17.29
C ASP A 349 5.25 -8.33 -16.47
N ALA A 350 4.42 -7.35 -16.10
CA ALA A 350 4.79 -6.21 -15.26
C ALA A 350 5.25 -6.62 -13.85
N LEU A 351 4.84 -7.78 -13.36
CA LEU A 351 5.36 -8.36 -12.10
C LEU A 351 6.88 -8.63 -12.12
N ASN A 352 7.52 -8.55 -13.28
CA ASN A 352 8.96 -8.70 -13.44
C ASN A 352 9.69 -7.37 -13.51
N ASP A 353 8.99 -6.25 -13.52
CA ASP A 353 9.59 -4.92 -13.62
C ASP A 353 10.43 -4.59 -12.38
N PRO A 354 11.50 -3.80 -12.55
CA PRO A 354 12.48 -3.60 -11.49
C PRO A 354 11.90 -2.93 -10.24
N GLY A 355 11.08 -1.88 -10.39
CA GLY A 355 10.50 -1.17 -9.25
C GLY A 355 9.66 -2.10 -8.38
N TYR A 356 8.79 -2.91 -8.99
CA TYR A 356 7.99 -3.91 -8.30
C TYR A 356 8.82 -4.86 -7.43
N ASN A 357 10.00 -5.26 -7.92
CA ASN A 357 10.87 -6.21 -7.26
C ASN A 357 11.82 -5.58 -6.22
N GLN A 358 12.04 -4.26 -6.27
CA GLN A 358 13.02 -3.57 -5.43
C GLN A 358 12.45 -3.00 -4.13
N MET A 359 11.15 -2.76 -4.03
CA MET A 359 10.53 -2.13 -2.85
C MET A 359 10.77 -2.90 -1.54
N LYS A 360 10.94 -4.21 -1.61
CA LYS A 360 11.32 -5.04 -0.46
C LYS A 360 12.62 -4.62 0.22
N TYR A 361 13.56 -4.01 -0.53
CA TYR A 361 14.85 -3.60 0.04
C TYR A 361 14.68 -2.46 1.05
N LEU A 362 13.79 -1.51 0.78
CA LEU A 362 13.46 -0.45 1.73
C LEU A 362 12.82 -1.03 3.00
N LYS A 363 11.84 -1.91 2.86
CA LYS A 363 11.21 -2.58 4.01
C LYS A 363 12.23 -3.33 4.85
N ASN A 364 13.09 -4.12 4.22
CA ASN A 364 14.12 -4.88 4.93
C ASN A 364 15.09 -3.94 5.64
N LEU A 365 15.55 -2.87 4.99
CA LEU A 365 16.41 -1.86 5.59
C LEU A 365 15.77 -1.27 6.86
N MET A 366 14.51 -0.84 6.77
CA MET A 366 13.80 -0.22 7.90
C MET A 366 13.61 -1.18 9.08
N LEU A 367 13.42 -2.47 8.81
CA LEU A 367 13.22 -3.49 9.84
C LEU A 367 14.53 -4.09 10.40
N THR A 368 15.68 -3.77 9.80
CA THR A 368 17.00 -4.22 10.28
C THR A 368 17.43 -3.46 11.55
N PHE A 369 17.01 -2.22 11.69
CA PHE A 369 17.38 -1.34 12.79
C PHE A 369 16.20 -1.17 13.77
N PRO A 370 16.43 -0.66 15.01
CA PRO A 370 15.37 -0.39 15.98
C PRO A 370 14.28 0.53 15.39
N PHE A 371 13.16 -0.06 14.99
CA PHE A 371 12.16 0.58 14.13
C PHE A 371 11.50 1.81 14.78
N PHE A 372 11.13 1.70 16.05
CA PHE A 372 10.40 2.76 16.76
C PHE A 372 11.29 3.94 17.19
N GLU A 373 12.61 3.75 17.22
CA GLU A 373 13.56 4.82 17.51
C GLU A 373 13.75 5.77 16.34
N ARG A 374 13.36 5.35 15.13
CA ARG A 374 13.59 6.10 13.91
C ARG A 374 12.90 7.47 13.94
N VAL A 375 13.67 8.52 13.71
CA VAL A 375 13.20 9.91 13.55
C VAL A 375 13.76 10.52 12.26
N PRO A 376 12.97 11.28 11.49
CA PRO A 376 13.53 12.13 10.44
C PRO A 376 14.39 13.22 11.09
N ASP A 377 15.60 13.43 10.57
CA ASP A 377 16.49 14.47 11.10
C ASP A 377 17.37 15.04 9.98
N GLN A 378 16.91 16.13 9.35
CA GLN A 378 17.64 16.78 8.27
C GLN A 378 18.84 17.58 8.78
N SER A 379 18.94 17.86 10.07
CA SER A 379 20.03 18.64 10.65
C SER A 379 21.36 17.87 10.75
N VAL A 380 21.34 16.56 10.42
CA VAL A 380 22.57 15.76 10.27
C VAL A 380 23.25 15.99 8.92
N ILE A 381 22.59 16.63 7.96
CA ILE A 381 23.20 17.01 6.68
C ILE A 381 23.87 18.37 6.91
N ALA A 382 25.20 18.38 6.93
CA ALA A 382 25.98 19.58 7.16
C ALA A 382 25.99 20.48 5.93
N GLY A 383 26.00 21.80 6.17
CA GLY A 383 25.98 22.79 5.11
C GLY A 383 24.64 22.88 4.38
N GLN A 384 24.69 23.24 3.11
CA GLN A 384 23.49 23.42 2.29
C GLN A 384 23.01 22.05 1.76
N ASN A 385 21.78 21.67 2.16
CA ASN A 385 21.11 20.52 1.54
C ASN A 385 20.67 20.90 0.12
N GLY A 386 20.84 20.06 -0.86
CA GLY A 386 20.44 20.33 -2.24
C GLY A 386 18.91 20.52 -2.41
N GLU A 387 18.53 20.99 -3.58
CA GLU A 387 17.13 21.17 -3.97
C GLU A 387 16.71 20.12 -5.00
N ARG A 388 15.42 19.90 -5.14
CA ARG A 388 14.86 18.95 -6.11
C ARG A 388 15.54 17.58 -6.02
N TYR A 389 16.08 17.08 -7.14
CA TYR A 389 16.74 15.78 -7.21
C TYR A 389 18.05 15.70 -6.42
N ASP A 390 18.67 16.85 -6.14
CA ASP A 390 19.88 16.92 -5.31
C ASP A 390 19.61 16.94 -3.80
N ARG A 391 18.33 17.07 -3.41
CA ARG A 391 17.96 17.00 -2.00
C ARG A 391 18.24 15.62 -1.42
N ALA A 392 19.07 15.60 -0.38
CA ALA A 392 19.26 14.43 0.46
C ALA A 392 18.21 14.41 1.58
N ILE A 393 17.75 13.24 1.99
CA ILE A 393 16.84 13.05 3.11
C ILE A 393 17.47 12.09 4.11
N ALA A 394 17.44 12.47 5.39
CA ALA A 394 18.04 11.73 6.47
C ALA A 394 17.01 11.28 7.51
N THR A 395 17.23 10.07 8.02
CA THR A 395 16.51 9.51 9.17
C THR A 395 17.52 8.79 10.08
N ARG A 396 17.27 8.78 11.39
CA ARG A 396 18.17 8.15 12.34
C ARG A 396 17.45 7.52 13.51
N GLY A 397 18.12 6.59 14.20
CA GLY A 397 17.83 6.18 15.56
C GLY A 397 18.86 6.77 16.53
N ASN A 398 19.07 6.08 17.64
CA ASN A 398 20.05 6.49 18.64
C ASN A 398 21.49 6.18 18.21
N ASP A 399 21.69 5.03 17.55
CA ASP A 399 23.00 4.48 17.19
C ASP A 399 23.19 4.23 15.69
N TYR A 400 22.25 4.65 14.87
CA TYR A 400 22.32 4.55 13.40
C TYR A 400 21.84 5.82 12.71
N LEU A 401 22.35 6.05 11.51
CA LEU A 401 21.96 7.11 10.60
C LEU A 401 21.85 6.56 9.18
N MET A 402 20.82 6.95 8.47
CA MET A 402 20.60 6.64 7.07
C MET A 402 20.36 7.94 6.30
N VAL A 403 21.05 8.11 5.20
CA VAL A 403 20.87 9.25 4.28
C VAL A 403 20.59 8.73 2.89
N TYR A 404 19.51 9.14 2.30
CA TYR A 404 19.21 8.87 0.90
C TYR A 404 19.61 10.07 0.04
N ASN A 405 20.47 9.81 -0.93
CA ASN A 405 20.98 10.78 -1.90
C ASN A 405 20.74 10.24 -3.31
N TYR A 406 19.73 10.75 -3.97
CA TYR A 406 19.27 10.25 -5.26
C TYR A 406 20.31 10.45 -6.38
N THR A 407 20.95 11.62 -6.44
CA THR A 407 21.94 11.95 -7.49
C THR A 407 23.34 11.45 -7.18
N GLY A 408 23.60 10.99 -5.97
CA GLY A 408 24.91 10.52 -5.53
C GLY A 408 25.96 11.63 -5.38
N ARG A 409 25.53 12.90 -5.25
CA ARG A 409 26.45 14.03 -5.05
C ARG A 409 27.23 13.90 -3.74
N PRO A 410 28.44 14.43 -3.65
CA PRO A 410 29.17 14.53 -2.39
C PRO A 410 28.37 15.36 -1.36
N MET A 411 28.42 14.93 -0.09
CA MET A 411 27.76 15.61 1.03
C MET A 411 28.58 15.43 2.31
N GLU A 412 28.41 16.35 3.23
CA GLU A 412 28.94 16.23 4.57
C GLU A 412 27.83 15.83 5.53
N VAL A 413 28.15 14.95 6.49
CA VAL A 413 27.19 14.40 7.45
C VAL A 413 27.74 14.61 8.86
N ASP A 414 26.91 15.22 9.75
CA ASP A 414 27.21 15.38 11.15
C ASP A 414 26.80 14.14 11.96
N PHE A 415 27.80 13.42 12.46
CA PHE A 415 27.61 12.24 13.31
C PHE A 415 27.48 12.57 14.81
N SER A 416 27.51 13.84 15.22
CA SER A 416 27.48 14.22 16.63
C SER A 416 26.23 13.73 17.36
N LYS A 417 25.14 13.52 16.63
CA LYS A 417 23.84 13.06 17.15
C LYS A 417 23.69 11.54 17.28
N ILE A 418 24.68 10.80 16.85
CA ILE A 418 24.68 9.33 16.94
C ILE A 418 25.49 8.92 18.14
N SER A 419 24.86 8.18 19.06
CA SER A 419 25.50 7.69 20.28
C SER A 419 26.21 6.36 20.03
N GLY A 420 27.34 6.15 20.72
CA GLY A 420 27.92 4.82 20.97
C GLY A 420 28.83 4.21 19.92
N ALA A 421 29.00 4.77 18.73
CA ALA A 421 29.91 4.20 17.74
C ALA A 421 31.30 4.86 17.74
N LYS A 422 32.36 4.07 17.59
CA LYS A 422 33.64 4.59 17.08
C LYS A 422 33.35 5.20 15.72
N LYS A 423 33.47 6.52 15.64
CA LYS A 423 33.39 7.27 14.40
C LYS A 423 34.64 6.92 13.59
N ASN A 424 34.53 5.95 12.68
CA ASN A 424 35.60 5.63 11.73
C ASN A 424 35.40 6.43 10.46
#